data_75d42f4ffcd3eed3471508886042b548
#
_entry.id   75d42f4ffcd3eed3471508886042b548
#
_cell.length_a   1.000
_cell.length_b   1.000
_cell.length_c   1.000
_cell.angle_alpha   90.00
_cell.angle_beta   90.00
_cell.angle_gamma   90.00
#
_symmetry.space_group_name_H-M   'P 1'
#
loop_
_entity.id
_entity.type
_entity.pdbx_description
1 polymer ?
#
loop_
_entity_poly.entity_id
_entity_poly.type
_entity_poly.pdbx_seq_one_letter_code
_entity_poly.pdbx_strand_id
1 'polypeptide(L)'
;MNTNKNDKFKAETEVNNNTCTVYLSGELDLSVAPDFRNTMEPLVANMDQNLIVNLKDLKYIDSTGIGILLSILKARHAKDASFMVEEVPGNIQKLFDMTGITKFFVPQENSQ
;
A
#
# COMPACT_ATOMS: atom_id res chain seq x y z
N MET A 1 3.84 10.65 -26.51
CA MET A 1 3.74 10.37 -26.09
C MET A 1 3.51 9.49 -25.31
N ASN A 2 3.78 8.95 -25.18
CA ASN A 2 3.51 8.25 -24.61
C ASN A 2 3.23 7.88 -23.40
N THR A 3 3.35 7.71 -23.00
CA THR A 3 2.81 7.83 -21.69
C THR A 3 1.81 6.80 -21.34
N ASN A 4 1.49 5.99 -22.23
CA ASN A 4 0.50 4.98 -22.00
C ASN A 4 0.88 3.98 -20.96
N LYS A 5 2.14 3.79 -20.74
CA LYS A 5 2.55 2.83 -19.74
C LYS A 5 2.05 3.18 -18.37
N ASN A 6 1.68 4.44 -18.16
CA ASN A 6 1.21 4.84 -16.86
C ASN A 6 -0.21 4.37 -16.58
N ASP A 7 -0.90 3.91 -17.61
CA ASP A 7 -2.24 3.41 -17.38
C ASP A 7 -2.23 2.08 -16.64
N LYS A 8 -1.13 1.39 -16.67
CA LYS A 8 -1.03 0.11 -15.99
C LYS A 8 -1.11 0.26 -14.48
N PHE A 9 -0.53 1.30 -13.95
CA PHE A 9 -0.45 1.49 -12.51
C PHE A 9 -0.33 2.96 -12.17
N LYS A 10 -1.07 3.38 -11.14
CA LYS A 10 -0.96 4.74 -10.62
C LYS A 10 -0.96 4.71 -9.10
N ALA A 11 -0.27 5.68 -8.52
CA ALA A 11 -0.28 5.89 -7.08
C ALA A 11 -0.46 7.39 -6.87
N GLU A 12 -1.62 7.78 -6.36
CA GLU A 12 -1.94 9.19 -6.14
C GLU A 12 -2.09 9.45 -4.66
N THR A 13 -1.54 10.57 -4.20
CA THR A 13 -1.55 10.87 -2.78
C THR A 13 -2.50 12.00 -2.46
N GLU A 14 -3.10 11.91 -1.29
CA GLU A 14 -3.95 12.96 -0.76
C GLU A 14 -3.59 13.18 0.69
N VAL A 15 -3.28 14.42 1.07
CA VAL A 15 -2.94 14.72 2.45
C VAL A 15 -4.08 15.51 3.06
N ASN A 16 -4.56 15.05 4.20
CA ASN A 16 -5.67 15.68 4.89
C ASN A 16 -5.36 15.65 6.38
N ASN A 17 -5.17 16.83 6.96
CA ASN A 17 -4.72 16.93 8.34
C ASN A 17 -3.39 16.21 8.47
N ASN A 18 -3.30 15.24 9.37
CA ASN A 18 -2.06 14.51 9.60
C ASN A 18 -2.05 13.16 8.94
N THR A 19 -2.89 12.97 7.92
CA THR A 19 -3.00 11.68 7.27
C THR A 19 -2.68 11.80 5.79
N CYS A 20 -1.78 10.94 5.32
CA CYS A 20 -1.46 10.82 3.91
C CYS A 20 -2.07 9.51 3.41
N THR A 21 -2.95 9.60 2.44
CA THR A 21 -3.57 8.43 1.83
C THR A 21 -3.05 8.29 0.42
N VAL A 22 -2.58 7.10 0.09
CA VAL A 22 -2.09 6.78 -1.24
C VAL A 22 -3.11 5.88 -1.91
N TYR A 23 -3.68 6.35 -3.01
CA TYR A 23 -4.68 5.59 -3.75
C TYR A 23 -3.98 4.88 -4.90
N LEU A 24 -3.99 3.56 -4.86
CA LEU A 24 -3.38 2.75 -5.90
C LEU A 24 -4.45 2.29 -6.88
N SER A 25 -4.11 2.32 -8.17
CA SER A 25 -5.02 1.79 -9.18
C SER A 25 -4.22 1.01 -10.21
N GLY A 26 -4.91 0.10 -10.87
CA GLY A 26 -4.30 -0.71 -11.90
C GLY A 26 -3.65 -1.96 -11.36
N GLU A 27 -2.46 -2.25 -11.80
CA GLU A 27 -1.76 -3.50 -11.48
C GLU A 27 -0.43 -3.21 -10.82
N LEU A 28 -0.24 -3.74 -9.63
CA LEU A 28 1.01 -3.58 -8.90
C LEU A 28 1.79 -4.88 -8.98
N ASP A 29 2.76 -4.92 -9.89
CA ASP A 29 3.54 -6.11 -10.12
C ASP A 29 5.02 -5.74 -10.22
N LEU A 30 5.82 -6.72 -10.55
CA LEU A 30 7.27 -6.56 -10.61
C LEU A 30 7.68 -5.42 -11.53
N SER A 31 6.96 -5.22 -12.62
CA SER A 31 7.39 -4.22 -13.61
C SER A 31 7.27 -2.79 -13.11
N VAL A 32 6.35 -2.53 -12.18
CA VAL A 32 6.19 -1.18 -11.62
C VAL A 32 6.74 -1.05 -10.22
N ALA A 33 7.31 -2.13 -9.69
CA ALA A 33 7.79 -2.13 -8.31
C ALA A 33 8.82 -1.02 -8.02
N PRO A 34 9.81 -0.77 -8.90
CA PRO A 34 10.75 0.31 -8.61
C PRO A 34 10.08 1.67 -8.50
N ASP A 35 9.14 1.95 -9.39
CA ASP A 35 8.42 3.22 -9.35
C ASP A 35 7.60 3.34 -8.07
N PHE A 36 6.95 2.26 -7.68
CA PHE A 36 6.15 2.27 -6.46
C PHE A 36 7.04 2.51 -5.23
N ARG A 37 8.17 1.81 -5.16
CA ARG A 37 9.10 2.02 -4.05
C ARG A 37 9.56 3.47 -3.98
N ASN A 38 9.92 4.03 -5.13
CA ASN A 38 10.40 5.41 -5.16
C ASN A 38 9.33 6.39 -4.70
N THR A 39 8.08 6.15 -5.12
CA THR A 39 6.99 7.01 -4.70
C THR A 39 6.76 6.94 -3.20
N MET A 40 6.84 5.73 -2.64
CA MET A 40 6.50 5.55 -1.24
C MET A 40 7.62 5.96 -0.29
N GLU A 41 8.86 5.95 -0.74
CA GLU A 41 9.99 6.14 0.15
C GLU A 41 9.88 7.42 1.00
N PRO A 42 9.63 8.60 0.39
CA PRO A 42 9.53 9.80 1.23
C PRO A 42 8.30 9.79 2.13
N LEU A 43 7.24 9.12 1.69
CA LEU A 43 6.02 9.06 2.51
C LEU A 43 6.24 8.16 3.72
N VAL A 44 6.93 7.05 3.52
CA VAL A 44 7.24 6.14 4.61
C VAL A 44 8.13 6.82 5.64
N ALA A 45 9.03 7.67 5.19
CA ALA A 45 9.97 8.34 6.07
C ALA A 45 9.35 9.49 6.86
N ASN A 46 8.18 9.96 6.45
CA ASN A 46 7.56 11.10 7.13
C ASN A 46 6.78 10.62 8.35
N MET A 47 7.42 10.67 9.50
CA MET A 47 6.84 10.16 10.74
C MET A 47 5.76 11.07 11.30
N ASP A 48 5.62 12.27 10.77
CA ASP A 48 4.63 13.22 11.29
C ASP A 48 3.24 12.97 10.76
N GLN A 49 3.10 12.05 9.84
CA GLN A 49 1.81 11.75 9.24
C GLN A 49 1.45 10.28 9.40
N ASN A 50 0.16 10.03 9.55
CA ASN A 50 -0.34 8.67 9.40
C ASN A 50 -0.29 8.31 7.94
N LEU A 51 -0.02 7.06 7.64
CA LEU A 51 0.10 6.60 6.26
C LEU A 51 -0.93 5.52 5.99
N ILE A 52 -1.73 5.73 4.97
CA ILE A 52 -2.77 4.80 4.56
C ILE A 52 -2.59 4.51 3.08
N VAL A 53 -2.70 3.24 2.71
CA VAL A 53 -2.72 2.83 1.31
C VAL A 53 -4.10 2.29 1.02
N ASN A 54 -4.78 2.90 0.04
CA ASN A 54 -6.13 2.54 -0.33
C ASN A 54 -6.09 1.73 -1.62
N LEU A 55 -6.66 0.54 -1.60
CA LEU A 55 -6.57 -0.39 -2.71
C LEU A 55 -7.87 -0.54 -3.49
N LYS A 56 -8.84 0.34 -3.27
CA LYS A 56 -10.16 0.11 -3.88
C LYS A 56 -10.12 0.01 -5.40
N ASP A 57 -9.19 0.70 -6.04
CA ASP A 57 -9.09 0.68 -7.50
C ASP A 57 -7.96 -0.19 -8.01
N LEU A 58 -7.30 -0.91 -7.12
CA LEU A 58 -6.23 -1.84 -7.53
C LEU A 58 -6.86 -3.12 -8.03
N LYS A 59 -6.46 -3.54 -9.23
CA LYS A 59 -7.07 -4.72 -9.86
C LYS A 59 -6.24 -5.97 -9.69
N TYR A 60 -4.94 -5.81 -9.46
CA TYR A 60 -4.04 -6.96 -9.41
C TYR A 60 -2.83 -6.61 -8.57
N ILE A 61 -2.33 -7.59 -7.84
CA ILE A 61 -1.09 -7.46 -7.11
C ILE A 61 -0.40 -8.81 -7.10
N ASP A 62 0.91 -8.81 -7.28
CA ASP A 62 1.66 -10.06 -7.21
C ASP A 62 2.50 -10.10 -5.93
N SER A 63 3.28 -11.15 -5.77
CA SER A 63 4.06 -11.31 -4.55
C SER A 63 5.06 -10.19 -4.34
N THR A 64 5.56 -9.60 -5.42
CA THR A 64 6.48 -8.47 -5.30
C THR A 64 5.77 -7.27 -4.68
N GLY A 65 4.56 -6.97 -5.15
CA GLY A 65 3.79 -5.87 -4.60
C GLY A 65 3.42 -6.10 -3.16
N ILE A 66 2.99 -7.33 -2.85
CA ILE A 66 2.66 -7.69 -1.47
C ILE A 66 3.90 -7.51 -0.58
N GLY A 67 5.05 -7.93 -1.07
CA GLY A 67 6.29 -7.79 -0.31
C GLY A 67 6.63 -6.35 -0.01
N ILE A 68 6.36 -5.45 -0.96
CA ILE A 68 6.62 -4.04 -0.73
C ILE A 68 5.70 -3.50 0.36
N LEU A 69 4.41 -3.84 0.30
CA LEU A 69 3.48 -3.37 1.33
C LEU A 69 3.92 -3.88 2.70
N LEU A 70 4.35 -5.13 2.77
CA LEU A 70 4.80 -5.68 4.04
C LEU A 70 6.06 -4.99 4.54
N SER A 71 6.98 -4.67 3.65
CA SER A 71 8.20 -3.99 4.05
C SER A 71 7.90 -2.57 4.55
N ILE A 72 6.91 -1.90 3.96
CA ILE A 72 6.51 -0.59 4.44
C ILE A 72 5.92 -0.71 5.84
N LEU A 73 5.07 -1.71 6.05
CA LEU A 73 4.48 -1.93 7.37
C LEU A 73 5.58 -2.10 8.42
N LYS A 74 6.56 -2.93 8.12
CA LYS A 74 7.63 -3.18 9.06
C LYS A 74 8.46 -1.93 9.34
N ALA A 75 8.75 -1.16 8.29
CA ALA A 75 9.54 0.04 8.46
C ALA A 75 8.82 1.06 9.33
N ARG A 76 7.51 1.23 9.12
CA ARG A 76 6.73 2.17 9.89
C ARG A 76 6.60 1.73 11.34
N HIS A 77 6.29 0.47 11.54
CA HIS A 77 6.13 -0.05 12.91
C HIS A 77 7.43 0.02 13.69
N ALA A 78 8.55 -0.16 13.03
CA ALA A 78 9.83 -0.07 13.70
C ALA A 78 10.09 1.32 14.29
N LYS A 79 9.42 2.32 13.75
CA LYS A 79 9.56 3.69 14.22
C LYS A 79 8.31 4.18 14.94
N ASP A 80 7.43 3.27 15.31
CA ASP A 80 6.17 3.60 15.99
C ASP A 80 5.28 4.50 15.16
N ALA A 81 5.40 4.44 13.85
CA ALA A 81 4.55 5.20 12.95
C ALA A 81 3.43 4.29 12.45
N SER A 82 2.27 4.88 12.19
CA SER A 82 1.13 4.08 11.75
C SER A 82 1.21 3.74 10.28
N PHE A 83 0.61 2.63 9.93
CA PHE A 83 0.44 2.22 8.54
C PHE A 83 -0.79 1.35 8.44
N MET A 84 -1.68 1.68 7.51
CA MET A 84 -2.89 0.91 7.30
C MET A 84 -3.12 0.68 5.82
N VAL A 85 -3.75 -0.44 5.51
CA VAL A 85 -4.21 -0.75 4.16
C VAL A 85 -5.73 -0.83 4.26
N GLU A 86 -6.42 -0.09 3.40
CA GLU A 86 -7.87 -0.03 3.48
C GLU A 86 -8.52 -0.31 2.14
N GLU A 87 -9.80 -0.67 2.19
CA GLU A 87 -10.65 -0.90 1.01
C GLU A 87 -10.02 -1.91 0.06
N VAL A 88 -9.69 -3.06 0.60
CA VAL A 88 -9.03 -4.11 -0.16
C VAL A 88 -10.08 -4.84 -1.00
N PRO A 89 -9.92 -4.88 -2.35
CA PRO A 89 -10.88 -5.61 -3.18
C PRO A 89 -10.88 -7.10 -2.85
N GLY A 90 -12.03 -7.74 -3.13
CA GLY A 90 -12.19 -9.13 -2.75
C GLY A 90 -11.14 -10.07 -3.29
N ASN A 91 -10.76 -9.88 -4.56
CA ASN A 91 -9.74 -10.75 -5.15
C ASN A 91 -8.37 -10.56 -4.49
N ILE A 92 -8.06 -9.35 -4.08
CA ILE A 92 -6.80 -9.08 -3.41
C ILE A 92 -6.87 -9.55 -1.96
N GLN A 93 -8.04 -9.37 -1.33
CA GLN A 93 -8.22 -9.87 0.03
C GLN A 93 -7.98 -11.38 0.09
N LYS A 94 -8.44 -12.10 -0.93
CA LYS A 94 -8.19 -13.55 -0.97
C LYS A 94 -6.71 -13.87 -1.00
N LEU A 95 -5.94 -13.10 -1.76
CA LEU A 95 -4.50 -13.31 -1.80
C LEU A 95 -3.88 -13.03 -0.44
N PHE A 96 -4.32 -11.97 0.21
CA PHE A 96 -3.80 -11.66 1.53
C PHE A 96 -4.14 -12.77 2.52
N ASP A 97 -5.35 -13.31 2.44
CA ASP A 97 -5.77 -14.38 3.34
C ASP A 97 -4.95 -15.64 3.09
N MET A 98 -4.69 -15.95 1.83
CA MET A 98 -3.94 -17.15 1.48
C MET A 98 -2.50 -17.10 1.93
N THR A 99 -1.92 -15.90 1.94
CA THR A 99 -0.54 -15.74 2.38
C THR A 99 -0.41 -15.51 3.86
N GLY A 100 -1.53 -15.28 4.54
CA GLY A 100 -1.49 -15.06 5.98
C GLY A 100 -1.12 -13.66 6.39
N ILE A 101 -1.02 -12.73 5.45
CA ILE A 101 -0.59 -11.38 5.81
C ILE A 101 -1.73 -10.46 6.20
N THR A 102 -2.97 -10.91 6.04
CA THR A 102 -4.12 -10.07 6.39
C THR A 102 -4.01 -9.54 7.81
N LYS A 103 -3.59 -10.38 8.73
CA LYS A 103 -3.54 -9.99 10.13
C LYS A 103 -2.56 -8.85 10.37
N PHE A 104 -1.59 -8.65 9.49
CA PHE A 104 -0.65 -7.54 9.65
C PHE A 104 -1.23 -6.22 9.20
N PHE A 105 -2.22 -6.25 8.31
CA PHE A 105 -2.79 -5.03 7.76
C PHE A 105 -4.09 -4.60 8.43
N VAL A 106 -4.64 -5.44 9.28
CA VAL A 106 -5.91 -5.16 9.94
C VAL A 106 -5.64 -4.58 11.31
N PRO A 107 -6.35 -3.52 11.70
CA PRO A 107 -6.14 -2.97 13.05
C PRO A 107 -6.43 -4.02 14.10
N GLN A 108 -5.75 -3.91 15.22
CA GLN A 108 -5.86 -4.89 16.29
C GLN A 108 -6.79 -4.45 17.38
N GLU A 109 -7.65 -3.49 17.10
CA GLU A 109 -8.44 -2.92 18.18
C GLU A 109 -9.37 -3.93 18.79
N ASN A 110 -9.73 -4.96 18.05
CA ASN A 110 -10.67 -5.89 18.62
C ASN A 110 -10.02 -7.14 19.06
N SER A 111 -8.78 -7.09 19.23
CA SER A 111 -8.09 -8.30 19.57
C SER A 111 -8.50 -8.79 20.93
N GLN A 112 -9.12 -8.02 21.57
CA GLN A 112 -9.50 -8.40 22.84
C GLN A 112 -9.95 -9.52 23.04
#